data_e0ea52bec2898fc3661a477e591a6246
#
_entry.id   e0ea52bec2898fc3661a477e591a6246
#
_cell.length_a   1.000
_cell.length_b   1.000
_cell.length_c   1.000
_cell.angle_alpha   90.00
_cell.angle_beta   90.00
_cell.angle_gamma   90.00
#
_symmetry.space_group_name_H-M   'P 1'
#
loop_
_entity.id
_entity.type
_entity.pdbx_description
1 polymer ?
#
loop_
_entity_poly.entity_id
_entity_poly.type
_entity_poly.pdbx_seq_one_letter_code
_entity_poly.pdbx_strand_id
1 'polypeptide(L)'
;MANIIAVVWDFDKTLVNGYMEEPIFEHYGVDSSVFWREVNSLTEKYRVEQGVRVNPDTIYLNHFIHYAKKGIFKGLNNAMLYDFGKNLHFYEGVPEIFEETRKLIEEDSIYQDLVRSLDYFAASLYYLSWAPVKYAGYEVLK
;
A
#
# COMPACT_ATOMS: atom_id res chain seq x y z
N MET A 1 -8.98 12.32 26.87
CA MET A 1 -8.86 11.81 25.46
C MET A 1 -7.42 11.97 25.06
N ALA A 2 -6.80 10.95 24.50
CA ALA A 2 -5.44 11.06 24.01
C ALA A 2 -5.41 11.95 22.76
N ASN A 3 -4.48 12.89 22.70
CA ASN A 3 -4.23 13.68 21.49
C ASN A 3 -3.24 12.92 20.61
N ILE A 4 -3.71 12.41 19.49
CA ILE A 4 -2.92 11.60 18.56
C ILE A 4 -2.85 12.33 17.22
N ILE A 5 -1.65 12.49 16.69
CA ILE A 5 -1.41 12.93 15.31
C ILE A 5 -0.88 11.73 14.52
N ALA A 6 -1.52 11.43 13.39
CA ALA A 6 -1.07 10.41 12.46
C ALA A 6 -0.74 11.05 11.11
N VAL A 7 0.43 10.74 10.58
CA VAL A 7 0.81 11.06 9.20
C VAL A 7 0.60 9.81 8.36
N VAL A 8 -0.33 9.90 7.41
CA VAL A 8 -0.70 8.78 6.52
C VAL A 8 -0.14 9.05 5.14
N TRP A 9 0.60 8.08 4.61
CA TRP A 9 1.23 8.16 3.30
C TRP A 9 0.54 7.20 2.34
N ASP A 10 0.30 7.66 1.12
CA ASP A 10 -0.02 6.78 0.01
C ASP A 10 1.23 5.98 -0.40
N PHE A 11 1.05 4.82 -1.03
CA PHE A 11 2.15 3.90 -1.31
C PHE A 11 2.58 3.91 -2.77
N ASP A 12 1.67 3.54 -3.68
CA ASP A 12 1.97 3.42 -5.10
C ASP A 12 2.25 4.79 -5.73
N LYS A 13 3.38 4.94 -6.42
CA LYS A 13 3.84 6.21 -6.99
C LYS A 13 4.03 7.37 -6.00
N THR A 14 3.88 7.09 -4.73
CA THR A 14 4.15 8.04 -3.64
C THR A 14 5.40 7.64 -2.87
N LEU A 15 5.47 6.43 -2.38
CA LEU A 15 6.64 5.89 -1.70
C LEU A 15 7.47 5.00 -2.62
N VAL A 16 6.83 4.25 -3.50
CA VAL A 16 7.50 3.41 -4.50
C VAL A 16 7.37 4.02 -5.89
N ASN A 17 8.41 3.81 -6.70
CA ASN A 17 8.45 4.26 -8.10
C ASN A 17 7.75 3.23 -9.00
N GLY A 18 6.44 3.11 -8.86
CA GLY A 18 5.62 2.16 -9.61
C GLY A 18 4.41 1.69 -8.82
N TYR A 19 3.89 0.54 -9.21
CA TYR A 19 2.80 -0.13 -8.52
C TYR A 19 3.31 -1.39 -7.82
N MET A 20 2.73 -1.72 -6.67
CA MET A 20 3.15 -2.88 -5.87
C MET A 20 2.90 -4.22 -6.57
N GLU A 21 2.02 -4.25 -7.56
CA GLU A 21 1.68 -5.45 -8.33
C GLU A 21 2.66 -5.74 -9.47
N GLU A 22 3.49 -4.78 -9.88
CA GLU A 22 4.39 -4.93 -11.02
C GLU A 22 5.30 -6.17 -10.94
N PRO A 23 5.97 -6.47 -9.82
CA PRO A 23 6.79 -7.68 -9.72
C PRO A 23 6.00 -8.98 -9.88
N ILE A 24 4.71 -8.96 -9.53
CA ILE A 24 3.82 -10.11 -9.69
C ILE A 24 3.48 -10.30 -11.17
N PHE A 25 3.10 -9.23 -11.85
CA PHE A 25 2.80 -9.27 -13.28
C PHE A 25 4.01 -9.72 -14.09
N GLU A 26 5.19 -9.21 -13.78
CA GLU A 26 6.45 -9.62 -14.42
C GLU A 26 6.72 -11.12 -14.22
N HIS A 27 6.59 -11.63 -13.00
CA HIS A 27 6.82 -13.02 -12.67
C HIS A 27 5.90 -13.98 -13.45
N TYR A 28 4.63 -13.60 -13.60
CA TYR A 28 3.64 -14.43 -14.28
C TYR A 28 3.48 -14.09 -15.77
N GLY A 29 4.24 -13.15 -16.31
CA GLY A 29 4.13 -12.71 -17.69
C GLY A 29 2.78 -12.09 -18.04
N VAL A 30 2.17 -11.41 -17.07
CA VAL A 30 0.89 -10.72 -17.25
C VAL A 30 1.12 -9.31 -17.75
N ASP A 31 0.43 -8.94 -18.83
CA ASP A 31 0.40 -7.55 -19.29
C ASP A 31 -0.48 -6.73 -18.34
N SER A 32 0.16 -5.84 -17.59
CA SER A 32 -0.52 -4.96 -16.64
C SER A 32 -1.58 -4.09 -17.31
N SER A 33 -1.37 -3.67 -18.55
CA SER A 33 -2.34 -2.86 -19.29
C SER A 33 -3.64 -3.62 -19.59
N VAL A 34 -3.52 -4.92 -19.86
CA VAL A 34 -4.68 -5.81 -20.04
C VAL A 34 -5.42 -5.98 -18.72
N PHE A 35 -4.69 -6.29 -17.66
CA PHE A 35 -5.27 -6.44 -16.32
C PHE A 35 -6.08 -5.20 -15.90
N TRP A 36 -5.47 -4.02 -15.97
CA TRP A 36 -6.12 -2.78 -15.57
C TRP A 36 -7.31 -2.39 -16.48
N ARG A 37 -7.22 -2.69 -17.77
CA ARG A 37 -8.38 -2.50 -18.68
C ARG A 37 -9.55 -3.39 -18.29
N GLU A 38 -9.29 -4.63 -17.93
CA GLU A 38 -10.31 -5.55 -17.42
C GLU A 38 -10.92 -5.02 -16.12
N VAL A 39 -10.07 -4.65 -15.14
CA VAL A 39 -10.50 -4.07 -13.86
C VAL A 39 -11.42 -2.86 -14.08
N ASN A 40 -11.03 -1.93 -14.94
CA ASN A 40 -11.81 -0.72 -15.21
C ASN A 40 -13.19 -1.03 -15.82
N SER A 41 -13.34 -2.15 -16.52
CA SER A 41 -14.62 -2.59 -17.06
C SER A 41 -15.55 -3.23 -16.03
N LEU A 42 -15.02 -3.71 -14.90
CA LEU A 42 -15.78 -4.50 -13.93
C LEU A 42 -16.88 -3.70 -13.25
N THR A 43 -16.65 -2.43 -12.94
CA THR A 43 -17.64 -1.58 -12.27
C THR A 43 -18.94 -1.51 -13.06
N GLU A 44 -18.83 -1.25 -14.35
CA GLU A 44 -20.00 -1.20 -15.24
C GLU A 44 -20.58 -2.59 -15.46
N LYS A 45 -19.75 -3.60 -15.64
CA LYS A 45 -20.19 -4.99 -15.80
C LYS A 45 -21.03 -5.48 -14.61
N TYR A 46 -20.56 -5.29 -13.39
CA TYR A 46 -21.33 -5.68 -12.18
C TYR A 46 -22.63 -4.89 -12.05
N ARG A 47 -22.60 -3.60 -12.39
CA ARG A 47 -23.79 -2.77 -12.37
C ARG A 47 -24.87 -3.25 -13.35
N VAL A 48 -24.47 -3.59 -14.58
CA VAL A 48 -25.41 -3.99 -15.66
C VAL A 48 -25.88 -5.43 -15.48
N GLU A 49 -24.97 -6.37 -15.21
CA GLU A 49 -25.30 -7.80 -15.18
C GLU A 49 -25.93 -8.24 -13.85
N GLN A 50 -25.58 -7.60 -12.75
CA GLN A 50 -25.97 -8.06 -11.41
C GLN A 50 -26.72 -6.98 -10.58
N GLY A 51 -26.81 -5.76 -11.08
CA GLY A 51 -27.42 -4.65 -10.34
C GLY A 51 -26.62 -4.22 -9.10
N VAL A 52 -25.34 -4.63 -9.00
CA VAL A 52 -24.48 -4.39 -7.83
C VAL A 52 -23.55 -3.22 -8.09
N ARG A 53 -23.47 -2.31 -7.13
CA ARG A 53 -22.42 -1.29 -7.11
C ARG A 53 -21.18 -1.84 -6.43
N VAL A 54 -20.05 -1.75 -7.12
CA VAL A 54 -18.73 -2.12 -6.59
C VAL A 54 -17.85 -0.87 -6.46
N ASN A 55 -16.98 -0.87 -5.47
CA ASN A 55 -16.03 0.23 -5.31
C ASN A 55 -14.93 0.12 -6.38
N PRO A 56 -14.74 1.14 -7.24
CA PRO A 56 -13.74 1.11 -8.30
C PRO A 56 -12.30 1.00 -7.77
N ASP A 57 -12.03 1.55 -6.57
CA ASP A 57 -10.69 1.59 -6.01
C ASP A 57 -10.23 0.24 -5.41
N THR A 58 -11.17 -0.67 -5.15
CA THR A 58 -10.88 -1.97 -4.52
C THR A 58 -11.25 -3.18 -5.37
N ILE A 59 -11.98 -2.99 -6.48
CA ILE A 59 -12.44 -4.10 -7.31
C ILE A 59 -11.29 -4.90 -7.93
N TYR A 60 -10.13 -4.27 -8.12
CA TYR A 60 -8.93 -4.93 -8.63
C TYR A 60 -8.50 -6.11 -7.74
N LEU A 61 -8.69 -6.03 -6.42
CA LEU A 61 -8.38 -7.12 -5.49
C LEU A 61 -9.22 -8.37 -5.80
N ASN A 62 -10.49 -8.18 -6.12
CA ASN A 62 -11.35 -9.28 -6.54
C ASN A 62 -10.90 -9.88 -7.89
N HIS A 63 -10.48 -9.02 -8.82
CA HIS A 63 -9.95 -9.48 -10.10
C HIS A 63 -8.63 -10.20 -9.94
N PHE A 64 -7.79 -9.77 -9.02
CA PHE A 64 -6.55 -10.44 -8.64
C PHE A 64 -6.80 -11.86 -8.12
N ILE A 65 -7.78 -12.01 -7.21
CA ILE A 65 -8.24 -13.33 -6.72
C ILE A 65 -8.79 -14.18 -7.87
N HIS A 66 -9.50 -13.58 -8.82
CA HIS A 66 -10.00 -14.26 -9.99
C HIS A 66 -8.87 -14.82 -10.86
N TYR A 67 -7.81 -14.06 -11.11
CA TYR A 67 -6.62 -14.50 -11.82
C TYR A 67 -5.92 -15.66 -11.11
N ALA A 68 -5.83 -15.60 -9.78
CA ALA A 68 -5.29 -16.70 -8.98
C ALA A 68 -6.14 -17.97 -9.12
N LYS A 69 -7.47 -17.85 -9.03
CA LYS A 69 -8.41 -18.98 -9.19
C LYS A 69 -8.41 -19.55 -10.60
N LYS A 70 -8.19 -18.75 -11.62
CA LYS A 70 -8.03 -19.20 -13.01
C LYS A 70 -6.67 -19.85 -13.29
N GLY A 71 -5.75 -19.83 -12.34
CA GLY A 71 -4.41 -20.39 -12.49
C GLY A 71 -3.46 -19.50 -13.28
N ILE A 72 -3.84 -18.25 -13.58
CA ILE A 72 -2.92 -17.25 -14.18
C ILE A 72 -1.83 -16.94 -13.17
N PHE A 73 -2.19 -16.72 -11.91
CA PHE A 73 -1.25 -16.60 -10.79
C PHE A 73 -1.09 -17.94 -10.05
N LYS A 74 -0.70 -18.98 -10.80
CA LYS A 74 -0.59 -20.34 -10.26
C LYS A 74 0.41 -20.42 -9.12
N GLY A 75 -0.04 -20.88 -7.95
CA GLY A 75 0.81 -21.08 -6.77
C GLY A 75 1.09 -19.81 -5.97
N LEU A 76 0.57 -18.65 -6.37
CA LEU A 76 0.71 -17.41 -5.62
C LEU A 76 0.27 -17.61 -4.16
N ASN A 77 1.14 -17.23 -3.25
CA ASN A 77 0.93 -17.35 -1.82
C ASN A 77 1.62 -16.19 -1.07
N ASN A 78 1.36 -16.09 0.25
CA ASN A 78 1.88 -14.98 1.05
C ASN A 78 3.42 -14.93 1.12
N ALA A 79 4.11 -16.06 1.04
CA ALA A 79 5.57 -16.06 1.01
C ALA A 79 6.11 -15.44 -0.29
N MET A 80 5.48 -15.76 -1.43
CA MET A 80 5.83 -15.14 -2.71
C MET A 80 5.52 -13.65 -2.71
N LEU A 81 4.35 -13.25 -2.19
CA LEU A 81 4.02 -11.82 -2.05
C LEU A 81 5.06 -11.11 -1.20
N TYR A 82 5.51 -11.77 -0.13
CA TYR A 82 6.61 -11.27 0.69
C TYR A 82 7.88 -11.08 -0.11
N ASP A 83 8.27 -12.02 -0.95
CA ASP A 83 9.49 -11.94 -1.75
C ASP A 83 9.36 -10.92 -2.90
N PHE A 84 8.21 -10.79 -3.53
CA PHE A 84 7.95 -9.74 -4.53
C PHE A 84 8.08 -8.33 -3.96
N GLY A 85 7.63 -8.11 -2.74
CA GLY A 85 7.78 -6.82 -2.09
C GLY A 85 9.24 -6.38 -1.89
N LYS A 86 10.20 -7.33 -1.78
CA LYS A 86 11.62 -6.99 -1.70
C LYS A 86 12.18 -6.38 -3.00
N ASN A 87 11.49 -6.58 -4.10
CA ASN A 87 11.86 -6.06 -5.42
C ASN A 87 11.23 -4.69 -5.74
N LEU A 88 10.49 -4.11 -4.79
CA LEU A 88 9.96 -2.77 -4.97
C LEU A 88 11.06 -1.72 -4.82
N HIS A 89 11.03 -0.75 -5.72
CA HIS A 89 11.98 0.36 -5.71
C HIS A 89 11.34 1.59 -5.09
N PHE A 90 11.80 1.95 -3.91
CA PHE A 90 11.40 3.18 -3.25
C PHE A 90 12.04 4.39 -3.93
N TYR A 91 11.36 5.53 -3.88
CA TYR A 91 12.00 6.78 -4.23
C TYR A 91 13.15 7.08 -3.27
N GLU A 92 14.15 7.82 -3.76
CA GLU A 92 15.27 8.28 -2.95
C GLU A 92 14.76 9.09 -1.75
N GLY A 93 15.30 8.83 -0.57
CA GLY A 93 14.93 9.49 0.68
C GLY A 93 13.69 8.91 1.39
N VAL A 94 12.97 7.96 0.79
CA VAL A 94 11.77 7.40 1.42
C VAL A 94 12.06 6.64 2.71
N PRO A 95 13.11 5.82 2.83
CA PRO A 95 13.41 5.17 4.10
C PRO A 95 13.68 6.16 5.22
N GLU A 96 14.30 7.29 4.89
CA GLU A 96 14.74 8.31 5.82
C GLU A 96 13.64 9.29 6.22
N ILE A 97 12.65 9.55 5.35
CA ILE A 97 11.63 10.59 5.56
C ILE A 97 10.82 10.38 6.85
N PHE A 98 10.63 9.14 7.27
CA PHE A 98 9.88 8.84 8.49
C PHE A 98 10.65 9.28 9.73
N GLU A 99 11.94 8.98 9.77
CA GLU A 99 12.82 9.37 10.86
C GLU A 99 13.07 10.89 10.84
N GLU A 100 13.27 11.46 9.66
CA GLU A 100 13.44 12.91 9.48
C GLU A 100 12.17 13.69 9.90
N THR A 101 10.99 13.20 9.54
CA THR A 101 9.72 13.81 9.96
C THR A 101 9.55 13.75 11.48
N ARG A 102 9.90 12.61 12.08
CA ARG A 102 9.85 12.45 13.54
C ARG A 102 10.80 13.42 14.22
N LYS A 103 12.05 13.48 13.80
CA LYS A 103 13.06 14.41 14.34
C LYS A 103 12.65 15.86 14.19
N LEU A 104 12.16 16.24 13.01
CA LEU A 104 11.68 17.60 12.76
C LEU A 104 10.64 18.03 13.80
N ILE A 105 9.69 17.15 14.13
CA ILE A 105 8.63 17.49 15.08
C ILE A 105 9.13 17.42 16.52
N GLU A 106 9.92 16.41 16.88
CA GLU A 106 10.39 16.21 18.25
C GLU A 106 11.50 17.19 18.67
N GLU A 107 12.35 17.62 17.74
CA GLU A 107 13.56 18.40 18.03
C GLU A 107 13.40 19.90 17.72
N ASP A 108 12.54 20.28 16.77
CA ASP A 108 12.35 21.69 16.41
C ASP A 108 11.59 22.44 17.52
N SER A 109 12.19 23.56 17.95
CA SER A 109 11.63 24.40 19.00
C SER A 109 10.24 24.95 18.69
N ILE A 110 9.89 25.11 17.42
CA ILE A 110 8.56 25.56 16.96
C ILE A 110 7.46 24.59 17.38
N TYR A 111 7.76 23.30 17.43
CA TYR A 111 6.79 22.24 17.71
C TYR A 111 6.79 21.76 19.16
N GLN A 112 7.67 22.27 20.02
CA GLN A 112 7.82 21.80 21.41
C GLN A 112 6.54 21.90 22.23
N ASP A 113 5.77 22.98 22.08
CA ASP A 113 4.51 23.12 22.79
C ASP A 113 3.44 22.14 22.29
N LEU A 114 3.45 21.83 20.99
CA LEU A 114 2.60 20.82 20.40
C LEU A 114 2.98 19.42 20.96
N VAL A 115 4.26 19.07 20.93
CA VAL A 115 4.77 17.79 21.44
C VAL A 115 4.39 17.59 22.91
N ARG A 116 4.53 18.62 23.75
CA ARG A 116 4.12 18.58 25.17
C ARG A 116 2.62 18.36 25.37
N SER A 117 1.80 18.77 24.40
CA SER A 117 0.35 18.59 24.43
C SER A 117 -0.12 17.23 23.95
N LEU A 118 0.78 16.42 23.34
CA LEU A 118 0.49 15.10 22.82
C LEU A 118 0.78 14.03 23.86
N ASP A 119 -0.20 13.16 24.11
CA ASP A 119 0.01 11.97 24.93
C ASP A 119 0.86 10.92 24.19
N TYR A 120 0.82 10.97 22.89
CA TYR A 120 1.57 10.07 22.03
C TYR A 120 1.78 10.67 20.63
N PHE A 121 3.03 10.71 20.19
CA PHE A 121 3.38 11.01 18.81
C PHE A 121 3.94 9.74 18.15
N ALA A 122 3.27 9.27 17.13
CA ALA A 122 3.77 8.19 16.29
C ALA A 122 3.72 8.61 14.82
N ALA A 123 4.88 8.76 14.22
CA ALA A 123 4.97 8.68 12.76
C ALA A 123 4.92 7.19 12.40
N SER A 124 3.74 6.70 12.09
CA SER A 124 3.53 5.32 11.68
C SER A 124 3.15 5.27 10.21
N LEU A 125 3.83 4.41 9.47
CA LEU A 125 3.42 4.07 8.13
C LEU A 125 2.21 3.14 8.21
N TYR A 126 1.01 3.66 7.95
CA TYR A 126 -0.16 2.84 7.78
C TYR A 126 -0.28 2.43 6.31
N TYR A 127 -0.04 1.16 6.05
CA TYR A 127 -0.35 0.58 4.76
C TYR A 127 -1.87 0.40 4.65
N LEU A 128 -2.47 1.09 3.73
CA LEU A 128 -3.84 0.79 3.27
C LEU A 128 -3.84 -0.34 2.23
N SER A 129 -2.69 -1.01 2.04
CA SER A 129 -2.54 -2.07 1.08
C SER A 129 -2.52 -3.44 1.79
N TRP A 130 -2.98 -4.46 1.09
CA TRP A 130 -2.99 -5.85 1.53
C TRP A 130 -1.59 -6.51 1.64
N ALA A 131 -0.54 -5.82 1.21
CA ALA A 131 0.83 -6.30 1.37
C ALA A 131 1.23 -6.34 2.86
N PRO A 132 1.79 -7.42 3.35
CA PRO A 132 2.17 -7.52 4.76
C PRO A 132 3.25 -6.49 5.11
N VAL A 133 2.96 -5.69 6.10
CA VAL A 133 3.71 -4.52 6.59
C VAL A 133 5.18 -4.82 7.02
N LYS A 134 5.61 -6.05 6.98
CA LYS A 134 6.97 -6.45 7.38
C LYS A 134 8.10 -6.04 6.42
N TYR A 135 7.78 -5.38 5.31
CA TYR A 135 8.75 -5.13 4.25
C TYR A 135 9.76 -4.03 4.51
N ALA A 136 9.39 -3.04 5.28
CA ALA A 136 10.27 -1.89 5.49
C ALA A 136 11.15 -1.98 6.74
N GLY A 137 11.16 -3.12 7.45
CA GLY A 137 11.93 -3.26 8.69
C GLY A 137 11.38 -2.46 9.86
N TYR A 138 10.19 -1.87 9.71
CA TYR A 138 9.52 -1.13 10.77
C TYR A 138 8.58 -2.05 11.53
N GLU A 139 8.87 -2.30 12.79
CA GLU A 139 7.88 -2.90 13.69
C GLU A 139 6.72 -1.92 13.85
N VAL A 140 5.54 -2.33 13.45
CA VAL A 140 4.33 -1.66 13.89
C VAL A 140 4.26 -1.90 15.39
N LEU A 141 4.50 -0.86 16.16
CA LEU A 141 4.35 -0.92 17.61
C LEU A 141 2.93 -1.37 17.93
N LYS A 142 2.87 -2.42 18.74
CA LYS A 142 1.62 -3.00 19.25
C LYS A 142 0.91 -2.03 20.17
#